data_f29097cff70f44eb219521a28f55060e
#
_entry.id   f29097cff70f44eb219521a28f55060e
#
_cell.length_a   1.000
_cell.length_b   1.000
_cell.length_c   1.000
_cell.angle_alpha   90.00
_cell.angle_beta   90.00
_cell.angle_gamma   90.00
#
_symmetry.space_group_name_H-M   'P 1'
#
loop_
_entity.id
_entity.type
_entity.pdbx_description
1 polymer ?
#
loop_
_entity_poly.entity_id
_entity_poly.type
_entity_poly.pdbx_seq_one_letter_code
_entity_poly.pdbx_strand_id
1 'polypeptide(L)'
;MSRESSNGKGVVIGLDVGTSRVVAVQEQDGKRSVRSELNAFISLPWSKMTEASLARESIPFLVRGGEIIVMGNESARMADLFGKELRRPMIHGMLNPDEPESLDLIRAILRTVLGPESTAGARVRFSVPAPPLAGEGTLTFHEASLRQILGDLGYSDVGAVNEGVAVIYSELPDSNYTGIGISCGGGLCNVAMAYLSVPVLSFSLPKGGDFIDANAAGVTGELVNRVRLAKEESFHFNGNYSDKVQQAIAVYYDDMIQSVAGSLRQALQGSRSLPRFGRSLPLVLSGGGVLPQGFRERFEKALGEVRLPVEVSEVRLARRPLEATAEGALAAALSE
;
A
#
# COMPACT_ATOMS: atom_id res chain seq x y z
N MET A 1 37.04 -35.67 4.75
CA MET A 1 36.46 -34.50 5.46
C MET A 1 35.68 -33.68 4.47
N SER A 2 34.40 -33.99 4.34
CA SER A 2 33.46 -33.31 3.46
C SER A 2 33.05 -31.99 4.13
N ARG A 3 33.36 -30.87 3.52
CA ARG A 3 32.80 -29.58 3.88
C ARG A 3 31.33 -29.61 3.47
N GLU A 4 30.41 -29.81 4.43
CA GLU A 4 29.02 -29.44 4.26
C GLU A 4 29.00 -27.96 3.98
N SER A 5 28.71 -27.60 2.72
CA SER A 5 28.33 -26.25 2.34
C SER A 5 27.01 -25.96 3.05
N SER A 6 27.02 -25.13 4.07
CA SER A 6 25.82 -24.52 4.62
C SER A 6 25.19 -23.68 3.51
N ASN A 7 24.25 -24.27 2.80
CA ASN A 7 23.41 -23.59 1.83
C ASN A 7 22.45 -22.70 2.66
N GLY A 8 22.93 -21.54 3.11
CA GLY A 8 22.09 -20.53 3.72
C GLY A 8 21.00 -20.18 2.69
N LYS A 9 19.72 -20.37 3.05
CA LYS A 9 18.62 -19.94 2.19
C LYS A 9 18.79 -18.46 1.94
N GLY A 10 18.81 -18.07 0.68
CA GLY A 10 18.90 -16.65 0.27
C GLY A 10 17.79 -15.83 0.94
N VAL A 11 18.01 -14.54 1.09
CA VAL A 11 17.00 -13.60 1.63
C VAL A 11 15.79 -13.58 0.70
N VAL A 12 14.60 -13.71 1.26
CA VAL A 12 13.32 -13.59 0.54
C VAL A 12 12.60 -12.34 1.02
N ILE A 13 12.13 -11.51 0.09
CA ILE A 13 11.58 -10.19 0.39
C ILE A 13 10.20 -10.05 -0.27
N GLY A 14 9.21 -9.71 0.55
CA GLY A 14 7.94 -9.17 0.11
C GLY A 14 7.95 -7.65 0.29
N LEU A 15 7.64 -6.92 -0.76
CA LEU A 15 7.71 -5.46 -0.79
C LEU A 15 6.37 -4.87 -1.21
N ASP A 16 5.84 -3.97 -0.39
CA ASP A 16 4.69 -3.13 -0.73
C ASP A 16 5.18 -1.72 -1.04
N VAL A 17 5.01 -1.27 -2.30
CA VAL A 17 5.40 0.07 -2.75
C VAL A 17 4.14 0.91 -2.93
N GLY A 18 3.56 1.34 -1.81
CA GLY A 18 2.30 2.08 -1.80
C GLY A 18 2.47 3.60 -1.93
N THR A 19 1.40 4.31 -2.29
CA THR A 19 1.37 5.78 -2.40
C THR A 19 1.78 6.49 -1.11
N SER A 20 1.34 5.98 0.04
CA SER A 20 1.60 6.62 1.33
C SER A 20 2.78 6.02 2.07
N ARG A 21 3.09 4.76 1.86
CA ARG A 21 4.07 4.01 2.65
C ARG A 21 4.71 2.92 1.79
N VAL A 22 5.99 2.69 2.03
CA VAL A 22 6.73 1.53 1.51
C VAL A 22 6.99 0.59 2.68
N VAL A 23 6.64 -0.68 2.51
CA VAL A 23 6.82 -1.71 3.54
C VAL A 23 7.59 -2.89 2.95
N ALA A 24 8.65 -3.34 3.63
CA ALA A 24 9.35 -4.58 3.29
C ALA A 24 9.23 -5.58 4.44
N VAL A 25 8.85 -6.80 4.11
CA VAL A 25 8.93 -7.96 4.99
C VAL A 25 10.00 -8.89 4.43
N GLN A 26 11.03 -9.13 5.23
CA GLN A 26 12.16 -9.97 4.85
C GLN A 26 12.17 -11.24 5.67
N GLU A 27 12.48 -12.36 5.03
CA GLU A 27 12.71 -13.63 5.70
C GLU A 27 14.10 -14.16 5.35
N GLN A 28 14.89 -14.43 6.37
CA GLN A 28 16.20 -15.05 6.27
C GLN A 28 16.35 -16.08 7.39
N ASP A 29 16.73 -17.30 7.06
CA ASP A 29 16.93 -18.40 8.02
C ASP A 29 15.74 -18.61 8.99
N GLY A 30 14.51 -18.42 8.47
CA GLY A 30 13.27 -18.57 9.25
C GLY A 30 12.95 -17.38 10.17
N LYS A 31 13.77 -16.33 10.17
CA LYS A 31 13.49 -15.10 10.93
C LYS A 31 12.91 -14.04 10.01
N ARG A 32 11.82 -13.41 10.47
CA ARG A 32 11.17 -12.31 9.77
C ARG A 32 11.51 -10.96 10.40
N SER A 33 11.74 -9.99 9.55
CA SER A 33 11.86 -8.58 9.94
C SER A 33 10.95 -7.73 9.06
N VAL A 34 10.43 -6.65 9.64
CA VAL A 34 9.57 -5.67 8.93
C VAL A 34 10.22 -4.31 9.04
N ARG A 35 10.34 -3.62 7.91
CA ARG A 35 10.77 -2.22 7.84
C ARG A 35 9.75 -1.44 7.03
N SER A 36 9.54 -0.19 7.42
CA SER A 36 8.53 0.64 6.77
C SER A 36 8.93 2.12 6.82
N GLU A 37 8.76 2.79 5.69
CA GLU A 37 9.00 4.22 5.53
C GLU A 37 7.80 4.91 4.90
N LEU A 38 7.58 6.18 5.24
CA LEU A 38 6.65 7.01 4.50
C LEU A 38 7.16 7.21 3.07
N ASN A 39 6.28 7.08 2.10
CA ASN A 39 6.57 7.41 0.72
C ASN A 39 6.30 8.91 0.48
N ALA A 40 7.10 9.74 1.12
CA ALA A 40 6.94 11.17 1.16
C ALA A 40 8.28 11.89 1.31
N PHE A 41 8.31 13.18 0.97
CA PHE A 41 9.49 14.03 1.08
C PHE A 41 9.13 15.51 1.27
N ILE A 42 10.10 16.29 1.72
CA ILE A 42 10.08 17.76 1.72
C ILE A 42 11.38 18.31 1.12
N SER A 43 11.31 19.51 0.57
CA SER A 43 12.48 20.26 0.10
C SER A 43 12.81 21.42 1.04
N LEU A 44 14.07 21.54 1.40
CA LEU A 44 14.62 22.61 2.23
C LEU A 44 15.75 23.31 1.45
N PRO A 45 15.97 24.62 1.64
CA PRO A 45 17.14 25.28 1.08
C PRO A 45 18.43 24.61 1.56
N TRP A 46 19.37 24.38 0.66
CA TRP A 46 20.64 23.79 1.02
C TRP A 46 21.47 24.72 1.92
N SER A 47 22.07 24.17 2.94
CA SER A 47 23.17 24.75 3.66
C SER A 47 24.12 23.66 4.14
N LYS A 48 25.43 23.98 4.17
CA LYS A 48 26.45 23.05 4.67
C LYS A 48 26.16 22.60 6.12
N MET A 49 25.61 23.49 6.93
CA MET A 49 25.28 23.17 8.33
C MET A 49 24.07 22.23 8.42
N THR A 50 23.02 22.44 7.63
CA THR A 50 21.85 21.55 7.58
C THR A 50 22.25 20.17 7.08
N GLU A 51 23.03 20.09 6.00
CA GLU A 51 23.55 18.84 5.46
C GLU A 51 24.36 18.06 6.50
N ALA A 52 25.31 18.73 7.17
CA ALA A 52 26.12 18.09 8.21
C ALA A 52 25.28 17.62 9.42
N SER A 53 24.23 18.37 9.77
CA SER A 53 23.32 18.01 10.86
C SER A 53 22.52 16.76 10.53
N LEU A 54 21.93 16.69 9.33
CA LEU A 54 21.17 15.54 8.86
C LEU A 54 22.05 14.28 8.77
N ALA A 55 23.26 14.43 8.22
CA ALA A 55 24.22 13.33 8.13
C ALA A 55 24.62 12.78 9.52
N ARG A 56 24.85 13.66 10.49
CA ARG A 56 25.17 13.26 11.88
C ARG A 56 24.03 12.50 12.56
N GLU A 57 22.78 12.86 12.26
CA GLU A 57 21.59 12.22 12.79
C GLU A 57 21.16 11.00 11.97
N SER A 58 21.92 10.63 10.92
CA SER A 58 21.61 9.53 9.99
C SER A 58 20.23 9.65 9.33
N ILE A 59 19.76 10.88 9.13
CA ILE A 59 18.49 11.17 8.45
C ILE A 59 18.69 10.98 6.95
N PRO A 60 17.83 10.23 6.24
CA PRO A 60 17.94 10.06 4.80
C PRO A 60 17.64 11.36 4.06
N PHE A 61 18.54 11.81 3.21
CA PHE A 61 18.35 12.98 2.35
C PHE A 61 19.09 12.87 1.03
N LEU A 62 18.67 13.67 0.05
CA LEU A 62 19.38 13.93 -1.20
C LEU A 62 19.71 15.41 -1.30
N VAL A 63 20.84 15.74 -1.95
CA VAL A 63 21.18 17.13 -2.28
C VAL A 63 21.09 17.31 -3.78
N ARG A 64 20.25 18.22 -4.25
CA ARG A 64 20.05 18.47 -5.68
C ARG A 64 19.58 19.89 -5.93
N GLY A 65 20.11 20.54 -6.97
CA GLY A 65 19.66 21.85 -7.43
C GLY A 65 19.70 22.97 -6.38
N GLY A 66 20.57 22.87 -5.36
CA GLY A 66 20.63 23.84 -4.26
C GLY A 66 19.57 23.58 -3.17
N GLU A 67 18.95 22.43 -3.17
CA GLU A 67 18.01 21.98 -2.14
C GLU A 67 18.49 20.70 -1.45
N ILE A 68 18.05 20.53 -0.21
CA ILE A 68 18.11 19.28 0.54
C ILE A 68 16.71 18.68 0.53
N ILE A 69 16.60 17.45 0.03
CA ILE A 69 15.35 16.70 -0.03
C ILE A 69 15.40 15.65 1.08
N VAL A 70 14.62 15.86 2.13
CA VAL A 70 14.47 14.89 3.23
C VAL A 70 13.31 13.99 2.94
N MET A 71 13.48 12.67 3.08
CA MET A 71 12.50 11.64 2.72
C MET A 71 12.18 10.70 3.87
N GLY A 72 11.13 9.88 3.67
CA GLY A 72 10.71 8.86 4.63
C GLY A 72 10.00 9.45 5.85
N ASN A 73 10.05 8.72 6.97
CA ASN A 73 9.38 9.10 8.20
C ASN A 73 9.83 10.47 8.72
N GLU A 74 11.10 10.82 8.56
CA GLU A 74 11.65 12.10 8.99
C GLU A 74 11.10 13.30 8.19
N SER A 75 10.65 13.07 6.95
CA SER A 75 10.03 14.13 6.15
C SER A 75 8.75 14.67 6.79
N ALA A 76 7.93 13.79 7.39
CA ALA A 76 6.70 14.21 8.08
C ALA A 76 7.02 15.05 9.32
N ARG A 77 7.97 14.59 10.16
CA ARG A 77 8.41 15.33 11.35
C ARG A 77 8.94 16.73 10.99
N MET A 78 9.72 16.82 9.92
CA MET A 78 10.26 18.10 9.47
C MET A 78 9.22 18.98 8.77
N ALA A 79 8.25 18.37 8.05
CA ALA A 79 7.14 19.12 7.46
C ALA A 79 6.35 19.87 8.54
N ASP A 80 6.02 19.20 9.64
CA ASP A 80 5.32 19.82 10.78
C ASP A 80 6.18 20.90 11.45
N LEU A 81 7.46 20.62 11.67
CA LEU A 81 8.37 21.57 12.33
C LEU A 81 8.57 22.88 11.51
N PHE A 82 8.65 22.77 10.18
CA PHE A 82 8.91 23.90 9.30
C PHE A 82 7.66 24.49 8.62
N GLY A 83 6.47 23.96 8.93
CA GLY A 83 5.22 24.37 8.28
C GLY A 83 5.24 24.15 6.77
N LYS A 84 5.90 23.06 6.31
CA LYS A 84 6.02 22.70 4.89
C LYS A 84 4.95 21.70 4.50
N GLU A 85 4.57 21.75 3.24
CA GLU A 85 3.70 20.73 2.66
C GLU A 85 4.50 19.45 2.34
N LEU A 86 3.92 18.31 2.70
CA LEU A 86 4.49 17.00 2.42
C LEU A 86 4.16 16.59 0.99
N ARG A 87 5.19 16.33 0.17
CA ARG A 87 5.07 15.90 -1.22
C ARG A 87 5.27 14.40 -1.33
N ARG A 88 4.74 13.79 -2.40
CA ARG A 88 4.82 12.34 -2.61
C ARG A 88 5.34 11.99 -4.00
N PRO A 89 6.30 11.05 -4.11
CA PRO A 89 6.79 10.57 -5.40
C PRO A 89 5.79 9.65 -6.10
N MET A 90 4.69 9.27 -5.45
CA MET A 90 3.61 8.46 -6.01
C MET A 90 2.26 9.12 -5.79
N ILE A 91 1.37 8.97 -6.78
CA ILE A 91 -0.02 9.39 -6.75
C ILE A 91 -0.90 8.29 -7.37
N HIS A 92 -2.08 8.03 -6.80
CA HIS A 92 -2.99 6.99 -7.30
C HIS A 92 -2.31 5.64 -7.55
N GLY A 93 -1.47 5.20 -6.63
CA GLY A 93 -0.78 3.91 -6.70
C GLY A 93 0.36 3.83 -7.72
N MET A 94 0.67 4.92 -8.44
CA MET A 94 1.68 4.96 -9.50
C MET A 94 2.70 6.08 -9.26
N LEU A 95 3.80 6.03 -10.02
CA LEU A 95 4.79 7.12 -10.03
C LEU A 95 4.09 8.43 -10.40
N ASN A 96 4.41 9.49 -9.64
CA ASN A 96 3.80 10.81 -9.84
C ASN A 96 4.49 11.52 -11.01
N PRO A 97 3.77 11.80 -12.12
CA PRO A 97 4.35 12.46 -13.29
C PRO A 97 4.70 13.92 -13.03
N ASP A 98 4.08 14.56 -12.03
CA ASP A 98 4.33 15.96 -11.66
C ASP A 98 5.56 16.12 -10.76
N GLU A 99 6.19 15.00 -10.34
CA GLU A 99 7.40 14.98 -9.55
C GLU A 99 8.58 14.45 -10.38
N PRO A 100 9.42 15.33 -10.95
CA PRO A 100 10.52 14.92 -11.85
C PRO A 100 11.53 13.97 -11.19
N GLU A 101 11.61 14.00 -9.86
CA GLU A 101 12.56 13.21 -9.07
C GLU A 101 11.96 11.92 -8.49
N SER A 102 10.73 11.56 -8.89
CA SER A 102 9.99 10.40 -8.35
C SER A 102 10.83 9.11 -8.33
N LEU A 103 11.54 8.80 -9.41
CA LEU A 103 12.36 7.59 -9.51
C LEU A 103 13.53 7.59 -8.55
N ASP A 104 14.24 8.71 -8.41
CA ASP A 104 15.37 8.84 -7.50
C ASP A 104 14.92 8.78 -6.03
N LEU A 105 13.79 9.39 -5.73
CA LEU A 105 13.18 9.36 -4.39
C LEU A 105 12.73 7.95 -4.02
N ILE A 106 12.02 7.26 -4.91
CA ILE A 106 11.62 5.86 -4.69
C ILE A 106 12.86 4.98 -4.50
N ARG A 107 13.90 5.14 -5.34
CA ARG A 107 15.16 4.40 -5.19
C ARG A 107 15.79 4.62 -3.81
N ALA A 108 15.82 5.86 -3.32
CA ALA A 108 16.39 6.20 -2.03
C ALA A 108 15.57 5.62 -0.86
N ILE A 109 14.24 5.72 -0.93
CA ILE A 109 13.33 5.13 0.07
C ILE A 109 13.48 3.60 0.09
N LEU A 110 13.54 2.96 -1.09
CA LEU A 110 13.75 1.52 -1.19
C LEU A 110 15.08 1.08 -0.57
N ARG A 111 16.16 1.83 -0.77
CA ARG A 111 17.45 1.55 -0.10
C ARG A 111 17.32 1.60 1.42
N THR A 112 16.58 2.54 1.97
CA THR A 112 16.36 2.65 3.41
C THR A 112 15.55 1.45 3.94
N VAL A 113 14.48 1.09 3.25
CA VAL A 113 13.57 0.01 3.67
C VAL A 113 14.20 -1.37 3.49
N LEU A 114 14.91 -1.58 2.39
CA LEU A 114 15.58 -2.87 2.11
C LEU A 114 16.83 -3.08 2.96
N GLY A 115 17.49 -1.98 3.36
CA GLY A 115 18.68 -2.03 4.21
C GLY A 115 19.94 -2.49 3.48
N PRO A 116 21.05 -2.70 4.22
CA PRO A 116 22.36 -3.04 3.67
C PRO A 116 22.59 -4.55 3.46
N GLU A 117 21.55 -5.37 3.52
CA GLU A 117 21.71 -6.83 3.43
C GLU A 117 22.21 -7.25 2.03
N SER A 118 22.81 -8.44 1.98
CA SER A 118 23.32 -9.00 0.73
C SER A 118 22.18 -9.26 -0.25
N THR A 119 22.30 -8.74 -1.47
CA THR A 119 21.36 -8.99 -2.57
C THR A 119 21.65 -10.30 -3.31
N ALA A 120 22.81 -10.92 -3.07
CA ALA A 120 23.24 -12.15 -3.76
C ALA A 120 22.27 -13.30 -3.43
N GLY A 121 21.58 -13.80 -4.45
CA GLY A 121 20.59 -14.88 -4.32
C GLY A 121 19.29 -14.46 -3.63
N ALA A 122 19.09 -13.18 -3.37
CA ALA A 122 17.85 -12.67 -2.81
C ALA A 122 16.72 -12.66 -3.85
N ARG A 123 15.54 -13.08 -3.41
CA ARG A 123 14.31 -13.04 -4.21
C ARG A 123 13.40 -11.94 -3.70
N VAL A 124 12.89 -11.10 -4.61
CA VAL A 124 11.97 -10.00 -4.30
C VAL A 124 10.68 -10.15 -5.06
N ARG A 125 9.55 -10.09 -4.36
CA ARG A 125 8.24 -9.87 -4.97
C ARG A 125 7.69 -8.54 -4.46
N PHE A 126 7.31 -7.64 -5.38
CA PHE A 126 6.79 -6.32 -5.04
C PHE A 126 5.34 -6.16 -5.48
N SER A 127 4.59 -5.36 -4.73
CA SER A 127 3.19 -5.09 -5.04
C SER A 127 3.04 -4.14 -6.22
N VAL A 128 2.00 -4.38 -7.03
CA VAL A 128 1.53 -3.46 -8.07
C VAL A 128 0.02 -3.31 -7.95
N PRO A 129 -0.54 -2.14 -8.31
CA PRO A 129 -1.98 -1.96 -8.33
C PRO A 129 -2.67 -2.91 -9.31
N ALA A 130 -3.97 -3.12 -9.13
CA ALA A 130 -4.81 -3.71 -10.16
C ALA A 130 -5.11 -2.70 -11.27
N PRO A 131 -5.47 -3.17 -12.48
CA PRO A 131 -6.00 -2.28 -13.51
C PRO A 131 -7.22 -1.48 -13.00
N PRO A 132 -7.42 -0.23 -13.44
CA PRO A 132 -8.61 0.52 -13.06
C PRO A 132 -9.89 -0.18 -13.56
N LEU A 133 -10.95 -0.15 -12.75
CA LEU A 133 -12.23 -0.75 -13.14
C LEU A 133 -12.84 -0.08 -14.37
N ALA A 134 -12.63 1.23 -14.52
CA ALA A 134 -13.08 2.02 -15.66
C ALA A 134 -11.93 2.88 -16.18
N GLY A 135 -11.84 3.00 -17.50
CA GLY A 135 -10.78 3.76 -18.18
C GLY A 135 -9.63 2.89 -18.66
N GLU A 136 -8.76 3.49 -19.46
CA GLU A 136 -7.53 2.90 -19.93
C GLU A 136 -6.39 3.38 -19.06
N GLY A 137 -5.79 2.48 -18.29
CA GLY A 137 -4.61 2.75 -17.49
C GLY A 137 -3.59 1.62 -17.68
N THR A 138 -2.39 1.96 -18.10
CA THR A 138 -1.31 0.97 -18.21
C THR A 138 -0.40 1.08 -17.00
N LEU A 139 -0.24 -0.03 -16.30
CA LEU A 139 0.70 -0.19 -15.18
C LEU A 139 2.12 -0.49 -15.65
N THR A 140 2.30 -0.67 -16.98
CA THR A 140 3.55 -1.16 -17.59
C THR A 140 4.75 -0.28 -17.22
N PHE A 141 4.59 1.04 -17.31
CA PHE A 141 5.68 1.95 -16.98
C PHE A 141 6.05 1.87 -15.49
N HIS A 142 5.05 1.88 -14.61
CA HIS A 142 5.26 1.80 -13.17
C HIS A 142 5.96 0.49 -12.77
N GLU A 143 5.45 -0.67 -13.23
CA GLU A 143 6.04 -1.97 -12.96
C GLU A 143 7.47 -2.08 -13.51
N ALA A 144 7.69 -1.67 -14.76
CA ALA A 144 9.02 -1.71 -15.40
C ALA A 144 10.02 -0.82 -14.64
N SER A 145 9.60 0.37 -14.19
CA SER A 145 10.45 1.29 -13.43
C SER A 145 10.85 0.69 -12.08
N LEU A 146 9.92 0.08 -11.34
CA LEU A 146 10.25 -0.59 -10.08
C LEU A 146 11.18 -1.79 -10.28
N ARG A 147 10.95 -2.61 -11.32
CA ARG A 147 11.87 -3.69 -11.70
C ARG A 147 13.26 -3.17 -11.98
N GLN A 148 13.38 -2.10 -12.74
CA GLN A 148 14.67 -1.49 -13.06
C GLN A 148 15.36 -0.98 -11.80
N ILE A 149 14.64 -0.25 -10.93
CA ILE A 149 15.21 0.25 -9.67
C ILE A 149 15.74 -0.90 -8.81
N LEU A 150 14.95 -1.98 -8.65
CA LEU A 150 15.37 -3.15 -7.87
C LEU A 150 16.56 -3.87 -8.52
N GLY A 151 16.59 -3.96 -9.85
CA GLY A 151 17.74 -4.47 -10.60
C GLY A 151 19.00 -3.63 -10.38
N ASP A 152 18.89 -2.29 -10.43
CA ASP A 152 19.98 -1.35 -10.16
C ASP A 152 20.47 -1.44 -8.69
N LEU A 153 19.60 -1.88 -7.77
CA LEU A 153 19.96 -2.16 -6.38
C LEU A 153 20.62 -3.53 -6.18
N GLY A 154 20.74 -4.33 -7.27
CA GLY A 154 21.46 -5.61 -7.28
C GLY A 154 20.57 -6.85 -7.11
N TYR A 155 19.25 -6.71 -7.13
CA TYR A 155 18.34 -7.86 -7.09
C TYR A 155 18.14 -8.44 -8.48
N SER A 156 18.40 -9.73 -8.66
CA SER A 156 18.28 -10.41 -9.96
C SER A 156 16.99 -11.22 -10.13
N ASP A 157 16.38 -11.68 -9.02
CA ASP A 157 15.11 -12.41 -9.02
C ASP A 157 13.99 -11.48 -8.51
N VAL A 158 13.37 -10.75 -9.44
CA VAL A 158 12.38 -9.71 -9.15
C VAL A 158 11.08 -10.00 -9.87
N GLY A 159 9.97 -10.12 -9.12
CA GLY A 159 8.62 -10.35 -9.64
C GLY A 159 7.60 -9.40 -9.05
N ALA A 160 6.48 -9.21 -9.77
CA ALA A 160 5.36 -8.40 -9.31
C ALA A 160 4.18 -9.25 -8.86
N VAL A 161 3.43 -8.77 -7.87
CA VAL A 161 2.17 -9.35 -7.42
C VAL A 161 1.11 -8.26 -7.26
N ASN A 162 -0.13 -8.55 -7.63
CA ASN A 162 -1.23 -7.61 -7.46
C ASN A 162 -1.54 -7.40 -5.97
N GLU A 163 -1.77 -6.14 -5.54
CA GLU A 163 -2.00 -5.79 -4.13
C GLU A 163 -3.18 -6.57 -3.50
N GLY A 164 -4.33 -6.63 -4.18
CA GLY A 164 -5.48 -7.39 -3.66
C GLY A 164 -5.24 -8.90 -3.59
N VAL A 165 -4.46 -9.44 -4.54
CA VAL A 165 -4.04 -10.86 -4.53
C VAL A 165 -3.05 -11.12 -3.39
N ALA A 166 -2.14 -10.19 -3.14
CA ALA A 166 -1.21 -10.29 -2.02
C ALA A 166 -1.95 -10.35 -0.67
N VAL A 167 -3.02 -9.58 -0.48
CA VAL A 167 -3.88 -9.71 0.71
C VAL A 167 -4.46 -11.12 0.85
N ILE A 168 -4.88 -11.76 -0.25
CA ILE A 168 -5.36 -13.15 -0.23
C ILE A 168 -4.23 -14.11 0.19
N TYR A 169 -3.02 -13.91 -0.35
CA TYR A 169 -1.88 -14.78 -0.06
C TYR A 169 -1.40 -14.67 1.40
N SER A 170 -1.50 -13.48 2.00
CA SER A 170 -1.14 -13.32 3.42
C SER A 170 -2.20 -13.87 4.37
N GLU A 171 -3.47 -13.74 4.03
CA GLU A 171 -4.56 -13.88 4.99
C GLU A 171 -5.44 -15.12 4.82
N LEU A 172 -5.43 -15.77 3.64
CA LEU A 172 -6.34 -16.86 3.33
C LEU A 172 -5.67 -18.22 3.02
N PRO A 173 -4.55 -18.61 3.68
CA PRO A 173 -3.97 -19.94 3.50
C PRO A 173 -4.94 -21.04 3.92
N ASP A 174 -5.69 -20.87 5.03
CA ASP A 174 -6.65 -21.84 5.55
C ASP A 174 -7.86 -22.06 4.64
N SER A 175 -8.12 -21.11 3.74
CA SER A 175 -9.14 -21.22 2.69
C SER A 175 -8.57 -21.71 1.36
N ASN A 176 -7.35 -22.25 1.37
CA ASN A 176 -6.61 -22.65 0.19
C ASN A 176 -6.54 -21.50 -0.83
N TYR A 177 -6.23 -20.28 -0.32
CA TYR A 177 -6.11 -19.04 -1.08
C TYR A 177 -7.34 -18.73 -1.95
N THR A 178 -8.53 -19.09 -1.45
CA THR A 178 -9.82 -18.84 -2.10
C THR A 178 -10.61 -17.81 -1.31
N GLY A 179 -10.90 -16.66 -1.92
CA GLY A 179 -11.65 -15.58 -1.27
C GLY A 179 -11.44 -14.23 -1.96
N ILE A 180 -11.80 -13.16 -1.25
CA ILE A 180 -11.73 -11.78 -1.72
C ILE A 180 -10.75 -11.02 -0.83
N GLY A 181 -9.77 -10.34 -1.44
CA GLY A 181 -8.82 -9.45 -0.79
C GLY A 181 -9.04 -8.00 -1.25
N ILE A 182 -9.10 -7.08 -0.30
CA ILE A 182 -9.25 -5.66 -0.55
C ILE A 182 -8.15 -4.91 0.20
N SER A 183 -7.34 -4.15 -0.53
CA SER A 183 -6.36 -3.21 0.03
C SER A 183 -6.86 -1.78 -0.13
N CYS A 184 -7.26 -1.14 0.98
CA CYS A 184 -7.64 0.27 1.02
C CYS A 184 -6.40 1.11 1.39
N GLY A 185 -5.62 1.48 0.37
CA GLY A 185 -4.39 2.25 0.51
C GLY A 185 -4.60 3.77 0.58
N GLY A 186 -3.50 4.52 0.49
CA GLY A 186 -3.56 5.98 0.40
C GLY A 186 -4.11 6.46 -0.94
N GLY A 187 -3.56 5.98 -2.05
CA GLY A 187 -3.95 6.42 -3.39
C GLY A 187 -5.11 5.66 -4.02
N LEU A 188 -5.23 4.36 -3.73
CA LEU A 188 -6.18 3.44 -4.36
C LEU A 188 -6.84 2.50 -3.35
N CYS A 189 -8.02 2.00 -3.72
CA CYS A 189 -8.54 0.72 -3.22
C CYS A 189 -8.35 -0.35 -4.29
N ASN A 190 -7.60 -1.40 -3.98
CA ASN A 190 -7.36 -2.55 -4.85
C ASN A 190 -8.21 -3.72 -4.39
N VAL A 191 -8.93 -4.32 -5.31
CA VAL A 191 -9.82 -5.47 -5.05
C VAL A 191 -9.39 -6.64 -5.91
N ALA A 192 -9.28 -7.81 -5.30
CA ALA A 192 -9.06 -9.06 -6.04
C ALA A 192 -9.92 -10.18 -5.47
N MET A 193 -10.23 -11.14 -6.33
CA MET A 193 -10.78 -12.44 -5.98
C MET A 193 -9.87 -13.51 -6.55
N ALA A 194 -9.58 -14.52 -5.75
CA ALA A 194 -8.85 -15.70 -6.22
C ALA A 194 -9.61 -16.99 -5.88
N TYR A 195 -9.37 -18.01 -6.70
CA TYR A 195 -9.83 -19.35 -6.49
C TYR A 195 -8.65 -20.32 -6.56
N LEU A 196 -8.37 -21.03 -5.47
CA LEU A 196 -7.21 -21.92 -5.36
C LEU A 196 -5.90 -21.23 -5.76
N SER A 197 -5.63 -20.06 -5.20
CA SER A 197 -4.52 -19.17 -5.50
C SER A 197 -4.51 -18.52 -6.89
N VAL A 198 -5.38 -18.91 -7.81
CA VAL A 198 -5.47 -18.31 -9.15
C VAL A 198 -6.34 -17.06 -9.12
N PRO A 199 -5.83 -15.89 -9.49
CA PRO A 199 -6.64 -14.68 -9.58
C PRO A 199 -7.71 -14.82 -10.65
N VAL A 200 -8.98 -14.58 -10.31
CA VAL A 200 -10.12 -14.66 -11.23
C VAL A 200 -10.73 -13.29 -11.53
N LEU A 201 -10.45 -12.32 -10.69
CA LEU A 201 -10.89 -10.93 -10.82
C LEU A 201 -9.91 -10.02 -10.11
N SER A 202 -9.57 -8.89 -10.72
CA SER A 202 -8.88 -7.80 -10.02
C SER A 202 -9.19 -6.46 -10.67
N PHE A 203 -9.33 -5.42 -9.84
CA PHE A 203 -9.52 -4.05 -10.28
C PHE A 203 -9.11 -3.07 -9.18
N SER A 204 -8.90 -1.80 -9.56
CA SER A 204 -8.65 -0.71 -8.63
C SER A 204 -9.63 0.44 -8.80
N LEU A 205 -9.76 1.22 -7.73
CA LEU A 205 -10.56 2.45 -7.68
C LEU A 205 -9.68 3.59 -7.14
N PRO A 206 -9.71 4.80 -7.75
CA PRO A 206 -8.95 5.95 -7.28
C PRO A 206 -9.63 6.63 -6.07
N LYS A 207 -10.05 5.84 -5.09
CA LYS A 207 -10.72 6.28 -3.86
C LYS A 207 -10.02 5.68 -2.65
N GLY A 208 -8.78 6.11 -2.41
CA GLY A 208 -8.02 5.77 -1.21
C GLY A 208 -8.10 6.87 -0.15
N GLY A 209 -7.17 6.81 0.82
CA GLY A 209 -7.09 7.81 1.89
C GLY A 209 -6.92 9.25 1.41
N ASP A 210 -6.15 9.45 0.33
CA ASP A 210 -5.90 10.77 -0.26
C ASP A 210 -7.18 11.38 -0.89
N PHE A 211 -8.07 10.54 -1.42
CA PHE A 211 -9.39 10.97 -1.89
C PHE A 211 -10.21 11.55 -0.74
N ILE A 212 -10.21 10.89 0.41
CA ILE A 212 -10.93 11.35 1.61
C ILE A 212 -10.34 12.69 2.08
N ASP A 213 -9.01 12.76 2.21
CA ASP A 213 -8.30 13.92 2.71
C ASP A 213 -8.53 15.16 1.83
N ALA A 214 -8.37 15.02 0.51
CA ALA A 214 -8.52 16.12 -0.42
C ALA A 214 -9.97 16.64 -0.48
N ASN A 215 -10.96 15.74 -0.52
CA ASN A 215 -12.36 16.15 -0.60
C ASN A 215 -12.86 16.76 0.72
N ALA A 216 -12.49 16.17 1.87
CA ALA A 216 -12.85 16.73 3.17
C ALA A 216 -12.18 18.10 3.39
N ALA A 217 -10.93 18.28 2.98
CA ALA A 217 -10.25 19.59 3.00
C ALA A 217 -10.98 20.62 2.10
N GLY A 218 -11.35 20.21 0.89
CA GLY A 218 -12.06 21.09 -0.05
C GLY A 218 -13.39 21.63 0.45
N VAL A 219 -14.17 20.81 1.17
CA VAL A 219 -15.50 21.25 1.70
C VAL A 219 -15.40 21.94 3.04
N THR A 220 -14.34 21.72 3.82
CA THR A 220 -14.17 22.33 5.14
C THR A 220 -13.34 23.61 5.11
N GLY A 221 -12.54 23.81 4.07
CA GLY A 221 -11.56 24.89 3.97
C GLY A 221 -10.29 24.64 4.80
N GLU A 222 -10.12 23.42 5.32
CA GLU A 222 -8.93 23.05 6.09
C GLU A 222 -7.77 22.60 5.18
N LEU A 223 -6.55 22.59 5.72
CA LEU A 223 -5.39 22.06 5.02
C LEU A 223 -5.48 20.52 4.93
N VAL A 224 -5.13 19.95 3.78
CA VAL A 224 -5.13 18.50 3.53
C VAL A 224 -4.35 17.73 4.61
N ASN A 225 -3.19 18.24 5.02
CA ASN A 225 -2.38 17.60 6.08
C ASN A 225 -3.11 17.56 7.43
N ARG A 226 -3.87 18.61 7.80
CA ARG A 226 -4.66 18.62 9.04
C ARG A 226 -5.81 17.63 8.99
N VAL A 227 -6.50 17.55 7.85
CA VAL A 227 -7.56 16.54 7.64
C VAL A 227 -6.98 15.13 7.76
N ARG A 228 -5.82 14.88 7.13
CA ARG A 228 -5.13 13.59 7.22
C ARG A 228 -4.80 13.23 8.68
N LEU A 229 -4.19 14.14 9.44
CA LEU A 229 -3.89 13.90 10.86
C LEU A 229 -5.16 13.61 11.65
N ALA A 230 -6.23 14.41 11.47
CA ALA A 230 -7.51 14.16 12.12
C ALA A 230 -8.07 12.77 11.77
N LYS A 231 -7.96 12.35 10.50
CA LYS A 231 -8.41 11.03 10.04
C LYS A 231 -7.59 9.89 10.65
N GLU A 232 -6.26 10.04 10.72
CA GLU A 232 -5.35 8.98 11.18
C GLU A 232 -5.30 8.86 12.70
N GLU A 233 -5.43 9.98 13.44
CA GLU A 233 -5.22 10.01 14.89
C GLU A 233 -6.51 9.99 15.71
N SER A 234 -7.59 10.55 15.19
CA SER A 234 -8.80 10.78 16.02
C SER A 234 -10.10 10.32 15.42
N PHE A 235 -10.16 10.02 14.12
CA PHE A 235 -11.40 9.62 13.48
C PHE A 235 -11.76 8.16 13.76
N HIS A 236 -13.04 7.94 14.10
CA HIS A 236 -13.65 6.60 14.26
C HIS A 236 -15.15 6.66 13.93
N PHE A 237 -15.68 5.52 13.47
CA PHE A 237 -17.09 5.42 13.09
C PHE A 237 -17.99 5.20 14.31
N ASN A 238 -18.30 6.26 15.04
CA ASN A 238 -19.22 6.22 16.19
C ASN A 238 -20.56 6.92 15.93
N GLY A 239 -20.73 7.57 14.77
CA GLY A 239 -21.93 8.32 14.41
C GLY A 239 -22.07 9.67 15.13
N ASN A 240 -21.11 10.07 15.94
CA ASN A 240 -21.18 11.25 16.80
C ASN A 240 -20.01 12.19 16.52
N TYR A 241 -20.05 12.86 15.38
CA TYR A 241 -18.95 13.71 14.91
C TYR A 241 -19.09 15.14 15.45
N SER A 242 -18.11 15.58 16.21
CA SER A 242 -18.15 16.84 16.97
C SER A 242 -17.83 18.08 16.13
N ASP A 243 -17.14 17.93 15.00
CA ASP A 243 -16.74 19.05 14.15
C ASP A 243 -16.94 18.75 12.66
N LYS A 244 -16.81 19.80 11.84
CA LYS A 244 -17.02 19.74 10.39
C LYS A 244 -16.01 18.84 9.68
N VAL A 245 -14.79 18.75 10.18
CA VAL A 245 -13.73 17.92 9.58
C VAL A 245 -14.07 16.45 9.75
N GLN A 246 -14.43 16.03 10.96
CA GLN A 246 -14.86 14.66 11.24
C GLN A 246 -16.12 14.28 10.45
N GLN A 247 -17.09 15.20 10.34
CA GLN A 247 -18.30 15.00 9.54
C GLN A 247 -17.95 14.80 8.06
N ALA A 248 -17.07 15.64 7.50
CA ALA A 248 -16.63 15.51 6.12
C ALA A 248 -15.85 14.21 5.87
N ILE A 249 -14.93 13.84 6.78
CA ILE A 249 -14.21 12.56 6.72
C ILE A 249 -15.20 11.39 6.69
N ALA A 250 -16.23 11.39 7.55
CA ALA A 250 -17.23 10.33 7.60
C ALA A 250 -17.99 10.19 6.26
N VAL A 251 -18.39 11.31 5.65
CA VAL A 251 -19.10 11.32 4.37
C VAL A 251 -18.25 10.71 3.26
N TYR A 252 -16.97 11.11 3.16
CA TYR A 252 -16.09 10.59 2.11
C TYR A 252 -15.61 9.17 2.35
N TYR A 253 -15.53 8.73 3.60
CA TYR A 253 -15.37 7.30 3.91
C TYR A 253 -16.58 6.49 3.45
N ASP A 254 -17.81 6.97 3.71
CA ASP A 254 -19.02 6.30 3.23
C ASP A 254 -19.05 6.22 1.70
N ASP A 255 -18.68 7.29 1.00
CA ASP A 255 -18.58 7.29 -0.46
C ASP A 255 -17.52 6.28 -0.97
N MET A 256 -16.37 6.21 -0.32
CA MET A 256 -15.34 5.20 -0.63
C MET A 256 -15.89 3.77 -0.42
N ILE A 257 -16.47 3.49 0.73
CA ILE A 257 -17.02 2.17 1.10
C ILE A 257 -18.11 1.74 0.11
N GLN A 258 -19.08 2.61 -0.16
CA GLN A 258 -20.17 2.34 -1.11
C GLN A 258 -19.65 2.11 -2.53
N SER A 259 -18.64 2.89 -2.94
CA SER A 259 -18.01 2.74 -4.24
C SER A 259 -17.29 1.39 -4.37
N VAL A 260 -16.55 0.96 -3.36
CA VAL A 260 -15.86 -0.35 -3.36
C VAL A 260 -16.88 -1.49 -3.41
N ALA A 261 -17.92 -1.46 -2.56
CA ALA A 261 -18.94 -2.50 -2.53
C ALA A 261 -19.75 -2.56 -3.84
N GLY A 262 -20.14 -1.40 -4.39
CA GLY A 262 -20.86 -1.32 -5.65
C GLY A 262 -20.02 -1.78 -6.84
N SER A 263 -18.75 -1.43 -6.86
CA SER A 263 -17.80 -1.85 -7.91
C SER A 263 -17.50 -3.34 -7.86
N LEU A 264 -17.39 -3.92 -6.66
CA LEU A 264 -17.24 -5.38 -6.50
C LEU A 264 -18.45 -6.11 -7.09
N ARG A 265 -19.68 -5.65 -6.81
CA ARG A 265 -20.90 -6.20 -7.44
C ARG A 265 -20.85 -6.09 -8.96
N GLN A 266 -20.53 -4.90 -9.48
CA GLN A 266 -20.47 -4.67 -10.93
C GLN A 266 -19.44 -5.59 -11.60
N ALA A 267 -18.25 -5.70 -11.04
CA ALA A 267 -17.18 -6.53 -11.58
C ALA A 267 -17.55 -8.02 -11.56
N LEU A 268 -18.18 -8.50 -10.48
CA LEU A 268 -18.66 -9.87 -10.38
C LEU A 268 -19.78 -10.17 -11.37
N GLN A 269 -20.73 -9.25 -11.57
CA GLN A 269 -21.81 -9.41 -12.56
C GLN A 269 -21.32 -9.35 -14.00
N GLY A 270 -20.27 -8.55 -14.27
CA GLY A 270 -19.66 -8.42 -15.60
C GLY A 270 -18.71 -9.56 -15.98
N SER A 271 -18.28 -10.36 -15.01
CA SER A 271 -17.32 -11.43 -15.24
C SER A 271 -18.01 -12.64 -15.90
N ARG A 272 -17.50 -13.03 -17.09
CA ARG A 272 -18.00 -14.19 -17.85
C ARG A 272 -17.45 -15.53 -17.38
N SER A 273 -16.45 -15.53 -16.51
CA SER A 273 -15.66 -16.73 -16.17
C SER A 273 -15.52 -16.96 -14.67
N LEU A 274 -16.51 -16.56 -13.86
CA LEU A 274 -16.46 -16.87 -12.44
C LEU A 274 -16.58 -18.37 -12.21
N PRO A 275 -15.69 -18.96 -11.39
CA PRO A 275 -15.84 -20.34 -10.96
C PRO A 275 -17.17 -20.54 -10.20
N ARG A 276 -17.71 -21.74 -10.24
CA ARG A 276 -18.82 -22.11 -9.35
C ARG A 276 -18.23 -22.41 -7.98
N PHE A 277 -18.42 -21.49 -7.06
CA PHE A 277 -17.98 -21.68 -5.68
C PHE A 277 -18.94 -22.63 -4.98
N GLY A 278 -18.43 -23.77 -4.53
CA GLY A 278 -19.22 -24.75 -3.74
C GLY A 278 -19.44 -24.32 -2.28
N ARG A 279 -18.92 -23.14 -1.89
CA ARG A 279 -19.01 -22.55 -0.54
C ARG A 279 -19.00 -21.04 -0.60
N SER A 280 -19.45 -20.40 0.47
CA SER A 280 -19.30 -18.97 0.69
C SER A 280 -17.82 -18.57 0.84
N LEU A 281 -17.49 -17.33 0.49
CA LEU A 281 -16.11 -16.83 0.38
C LEU A 281 -15.77 -15.89 1.54
N PRO A 282 -14.62 -16.04 2.19
CA PRO A 282 -14.13 -15.02 3.12
C PRO A 282 -13.70 -13.74 2.36
N LEU A 283 -13.94 -12.58 2.96
CA LEU A 283 -13.51 -11.28 2.49
C LEU A 283 -12.59 -10.63 3.53
N VAL A 284 -11.40 -10.24 3.09
CA VAL A 284 -10.40 -9.60 3.96
C VAL A 284 -10.16 -8.17 3.53
N LEU A 285 -10.22 -7.27 4.50
CA LEU A 285 -9.96 -5.83 4.37
C LEU A 285 -8.57 -5.51 4.92
N SER A 286 -7.77 -4.76 4.16
CA SER A 286 -6.38 -4.40 4.47
C SER A 286 -6.07 -2.96 4.07
N GLY A 287 -4.88 -2.48 4.42
CA GLY A 287 -4.41 -1.13 4.15
C GLY A 287 -4.73 -0.13 5.27
N GLY A 288 -4.14 1.07 5.18
CA GLY A 288 -4.32 2.12 6.20
C GLY A 288 -5.75 2.66 6.29
N GLY A 289 -6.50 2.61 5.18
CA GLY A 289 -7.88 3.09 5.11
C GLY A 289 -8.86 2.30 5.98
N VAL A 290 -8.53 1.07 6.39
CA VAL A 290 -9.44 0.22 7.19
C VAL A 290 -9.24 0.34 8.69
N LEU A 291 -8.23 1.12 9.14
CA LEU A 291 -7.84 1.22 10.54
C LEU A 291 -8.83 1.93 11.45
N PRO A 292 -9.63 2.94 11.00
CA PRO A 292 -10.59 3.59 11.87
C PRO A 292 -11.55 2.57 12.49
N GLN A 293 -11.72 2.67 13.81
CA GLN A 293 -12.63 1.81 14.54
C GLN A 293 -14.06 1.90 13.98
N GLY A 294 -14.70 0.75 13.73
CA GLY A 294 -16.04 0.67 13.15
C GLY A 294 -16.04 0.60 11.61
N PHE A 295 -14.86 0.65 10.97
CA PHE A 295 -14.77 0.53 9.51
C PHE A 295 -15.34 -0.80 9.00
N ARG A 296 -14.95 -1.92 9.61
CA ARG A 296 -15.40 -3.26 9.22
C ARG A 296 -16.92 -3.35 9.24
N GLU A 297 -17.54 -2.96 10.32
CA GLU A 297 -18.99 -3.00 10.53
C GLU A 297 -19.72 -2.11 9.49
N ARG A 298 -19.13 -0.95 9.18
CA ARG A 298 -19.66 -0.04 8.16
C ARG A 298 -19.56 -0.64 6.77
N PHE A 299 -18.44 -1.28 6.45
CA PHE A 299 -18.23 -1.97 5.18
C PHE A 299 -19.16 -3.18 5.02
N GLU A 300 -19.30 -3.99 6.06
CA GLU A 300 -20.18 -5.16 6.08
C GLU A 300 -21.65 -4.77 5.84
N LYS A 301 -22.10 -3.68 6.46
CA LYS A 301 -23.42 -3.11 6.20
C LYS A 301 -23.59 -2.71 4.73
N ALA A 302 -22.66 -1.95 4.16
CA ALA A 302 -22.70 -1.52 2.78
C ALA A 302 -22.70 -2.71 1.81
N LEU A 303 -21.92 -3.75 2.12
CA LEU A 303 -21.85 -4.98 1.33
C LEU A 303 -23.21 -5.71 1.32
N GLY A 304 -23.91 -5.75 2.46
CA GLY A 304 -25.26 -6.33 2.56
C GLY A 304 -26.32 -5.60 1.71
N GLU A 305 -26.17 -4.30 1.54
CA GLU A 305 -27.06 -3.46 0.73
C GLU A 305 -26.91 -3.71 -0.79
N VAL A 306 -25.71 -4.09 -1.28
CA VAL A 306 -25.44 -4.23 -2.72
C VAL A 306 -25.75 -5.61 -3.31
N ARG A 307 -26.07 -6.62 -2.53
CA ARG A 307 -26.43 -7.99 -2.95
C ARG A 307 -25.46 -8.57 -3.99
N LEU A 308 -24.35 -9.11 -3.54
CA LEU A 308 -23.36 -9.76 -4.41
C LEU A 308 -23.91 -11.04 -5.06
N PRO A 309 -23.45 -11.41 -6.28
CA PRO A 309 -23.80 -12.69 -6.91
C PRO A 309 -23.06 -13.89 -6.31
N VAL A 310 -22.19 -13.66 -5.33
CA VAL A 310 -21.49 -14.70 -4.55
C VAL A 310 -21.80 -14.50 -3.07
N GLU A 311 -21.87 -15.60 -2.32
CA GLU A 311 -22.08 -15.54 -0.87
C GLU A 311 -20.75 -15.23 -0.16
N VAL A 312 -20.76 -14.26 0.76
CA VAL A 312 -19.62 -13.92 1.61
C VAL A 312 -19.84 -14.56 2.98
N SER A 313 -18.91 -15.40 3.44
CA SER A 313 -19.00 -16.09 4.73
C SER A 313 -18.68 -15.18 5.92
N GLU A 314 -17.73 -14.29 5.75
CA GLU A 314 -17.30 -13.34 6.75
C GLU A 314 -16.62 -12.11 6.11
N VAL A 315 -16.67 -10.98 6.79
CA VAL A 315 -15.87 -9.79 6.49
C VAL A 315 -14.96 -9.55 7.70
N ARG A 316 -13.64 -9.58 7.47
CA ARG A 316 -12.68 -9.35 8.55
C ARG A 316 -11.54 -8.42 8.13
N LEU A 317 -10.89 -7.82 9.10
CA LEU A 317 -9.65 -7.11 8.88
C LEU A 317 -8.49 -8.11 8.77
N ALA A 318 -7.48 -7.76 7.98
CA ALA A 318 -6.20 -8.44 8.01
C ALA A 318 -5.60 -8.39 9.42
N ARG A 319 -4.83 -9.41 9.81
CA ARG A 319 -4.17 -9.46 11.12
C ARG A 319 -3.26 -8.26 11.37
N ARG A 320 -2.58 -7.81 10.34
CA ARG A 320 -1.72 -6.63 10.32
C ARG A 320 -2.02 -5.82 9.05
N PRO A 321 -3.05 -4.95 9.05
CA PRO A 321 -3.53 -4.30 7.83
C PRO A 321 -2.47 -3.51 7.07
N LEU A 322 -1.51 -2.88 7.74
CA LEU A 322 -0.44 -2.11 7.11
C LEU A 322 0.68 -2.97 6.48
N GLU A 323 0.75 -4.25 6.83
CA GLU A 323 1.82 -5.16 6.41
C GLU A 323 1.31 -6.27 5.47
N ALA A 324 -0.01 -6.50 5.43
CA ALA A 324 -0.61 -7.65 4.75
C ALA A 324 -0.23 -7.77 3.27
N THR A 325 -0.13 -6.67 2.54
CA THR A 325 0.29 -6.66 1.13
C THR A 325 1.75 -7.12 1.00
N ALA A 326 2.66 -6.59 1.83
CA ALA A 326 4.06 -7.01 1.83
C ALA A 326 4.23 -8.47 2.29
N GLU A 327 3.46 -8.91 3.30
CA GLU A 327 3.45 -10.32 3.74
C GLU A 327 2.94 -11.26 2.64
N GLY A 328 1.93 -10.84 1.88
CA GLY A 328 1.43 -11.61 0.74
C GLY A 328 2.41 -11.67 -0.42
N ALA A 329 3.14 -10.57 -0.67
CA ALA A 329 4.23 -10.57 -1.63
C ALA A 329 5.38 -11.51 -1.17
N LEU A 330 5.69 -11.54 0.13
CA LEU A 330 6.62 -12.53 0.70
C LEU A 330 6.12 -13.96 0.52
N ALA A 331 4.84 -14.22 0.78
CA ALA A 331 4.24 -15.55 0.59
C ALA A 331 4.34 -16.00 -0.87
N ALA A 332 4.11 -15.11 -1.84
CA ALA A 332 4.32 -15.38 -3.26
C ALA A 332 5.79 -15.74 -3.55
N ALA A 333 6.73 -14.96 -3.02
CA ALA A 333 8.16 -15.21 -3.19
C ALA A 333 8.62 -16.57 -2.61
N LEU A 334 8.05 -16.98 -1.50
CA LEU A 334 8.39 -18.25 -0.83
C LEU A 334 7.77 -19.47 -1.55
N SER A 335 6.74 -19.28 -2.37
CA SER A 335 6.05 -20.37 -3.07
C SER A 335 6.70 -20.77 -4.41
N GLU A 336 7.63 -19.99 -4.91
CA GLU A 336 8.41 -20.21 -6.13
C GLU A 336 9.80 -20.79 -5.82
#